data_1bacc11bfe5d3da4d8cc72b2f17de03e
#
_entry.id   1bacc11bfe5d3da4d8cc72b2f17de03e
#
_cell.length_a   1.000
_cell.length_b   1.000
_cell.length_c   1.000
_cell.angle_alpha   90.00
_cell.angle_beta   90.00
_cell.angle_gamma   90.00
#
_symmetry.space_group_name_H-M   'P 1'
#
loop_
_entity.id
_entity.type
_entity.pdbx_description
1 polymer ?
#
loop_
_entity_poly.entity_id
_entity_poly.type
_entity_poly.pdbx_seq_one_letter_code
_entity_poly.pdbx_strand_id
1 'polypeptide(L)'
;MDINLKVIKKMPKKTRAVVCMKWGSLYPSEYVNVLYNAVKANLKSEYRFICFTDNHAGLLPEIEVRPIVDMQLPERAWQSGAWPKISVFTREAFDFEGRALFIDLDTIITGDLEQFFNTSNGSFRAIGPNSWTKSKKRKPAIYYLGKRLIASLKNKRKNTATDVATEKRSPGIKRNTMGTGIFAFEIGEHCDIALRLMADVDFALNNYIFEQHFIENQLQHWEPWPDKTICSLKYHLRRPIWQSFWRHPMRPPEDISIVAFHGDPRPIDMVQKMHNSLREFPHMWFGKVKWVRDYWKTFSDQ
;
A
#
# COMPACT_ATOMS: atom_id res chain seq x y z
N MET A 1 -19.52 -21.38 -54.33
CA MET A 1 -19.46 -21.82 -52.91
C MET A 1 -18.27 -21.12 -52.27
N ASP A 2 -18.50 -19.94 -51.75
CA ASP A 2 -17.46 -19.15 -51.08
C ASP A 2 -17.45 -19.50 -49.61
N ILE A 3 -16.39 -20.17 -49.19
CA ILE A 3 -16.12 -20.47 -47.78
C ILE A 3 -15.47 -19.22 -47.15
N ASN A 4 -16.31 -18.46 -46.50
CA ASN A 4 -15.92 -17.29 -45.74
C ASN A 4 -15.18 -17.74 -44.45
N LEU A 5 -13.86 -17.93 -44.52
CA LEU A 5 -13.00 -18.16 -43.38
C LEU A 5 -12.93 -16.88 -42.55
N LYS A 6 -13.82 -16.76 -41.56
CA LYS A 6 -13.67 -15.78 -40.49
C LYS A 6 -12.33 -16.05 -39.77
N VAL A 7 -11.34 -15.25 -40.10
CA VAL A 7 -10.11 -15.14 -39.31
C VAL A 7 -10.52 -14.63 -37.92
N ILE A 8 -10.64 -15.53 -36.97
CA ILE A 8 -10.82 -15.19 -35.57
C ILE A 8 -9.50 -14.54 -35.19
N LYS A 9 -9.48 -13.21 -35.22
CA LYS A 9 -8.36 -12.39 -34.71
C LYS A 9 -8.24 -12.69 -33.20
N LYS A 10 -7.30 -13.55 -32.84
CA LYS A 10 -7.01 -13.88 -31.43
C LYS A 10 -6.74 -12.56 -30.72
N MET A 11 -7.68 -12.14 -29.86
CA MET A 11 -7.48 -10.93 -29.08
C MET A 11 -6.14 -11.05 -28.34
N PRO A 12 -5.30 -10.03 -28.34
CA PRO A 12 -4.03 -10.09 -27.62
C PRO A 12 -4.33 -10.40 -26.15
N LYS A 13 -3.62 -11.38 -25.61
CA LYS A 13 -3.73 -11.75 -24.19
C LYS A 13 -3.39 -10.52 -23.36
N LYS A 14 -4.36 -10.00 -22.61
CA LYS A 14 -4.13 -8.85 -21.72
C LYS A 14 -2.95 -9.16 -20.81
N THR A 15 -1.96 -8.29 -20.79
CA THR A 15 -0.76 -8.44 -19.97
C THR A 15 -1.08 -8.18 -18.49
N ARG A 16 -0.55 -9.02 -17.61
CA ARG A 16 -0.56 -8.78 -16.17
C ARG A 16 0.71 -8.05 -15.79
N ALA A 17 0.61 -7.03 -14.96
CA ALA A 17 1.77 -6.34 -14.41
C ALA A 17 1.66 -6.24 -12.90
N VAL A 18 2.75 -6.55 -12.19
CA VAL A 18 2.94 -6.15 -10.80
C VAL A 18 3.81 -4.91 -10.80
N VAL A 19 3.35 -3.88 -10.12
CA VAL A 19 3.95 -2.55 -10.16
C VAL A 19 4.33 -2.12 -8.77
N CYS A 20 5.53 -1.59 -8.59
CA CYS A 20 5.93 -0.88 -7.39
C CYS A 20 6.60 0.45 -7.75
N MET A 21 6.80 1.30 -6.75
CA MET A 21 7.46 2.58 -6.96
C MET A 21 8.46 2.87 -5.85
N LYS A 22 9.65 3.33 -6.24
CA LYS A 22 10.74 3.71 -5.35
C LYS A 22 11.30 5.05 -5.76
N TRP A 23 11.32 6.01 -4.85
CA TRP A 23 11.99 7.30 -5.07
C TRP A 23 12.73 7.76 -3.82
N GLY A 24 13.73 8.61 -4.04
CA GLY A 24 14.56 9.13 -2.97
C GLY A 24 15.30 8.02 -2.20
N SER A 25 15.60 8.27 -0.93
CA SER A 25 16.44 7.39 -0.11
C SER A 25 15.68 6.62 0.97
N LEU A 26 14.33 6.77 1.05
CA LEU A 26 13.53 6.18 2.13
C LEU A 26 13.54 4.65 2.11
N TYR A 27 13.49 4.07 0.90
CA TYR A 27 13.54 2.64 0.66
C TYR A 27 14.78 2.30 -0.16
N PRO A 28 15.74 1.51 0.38
CA PRO A 28 16.84 0.97 -0.41
C PRO A 28 16.33 -0.05 -1.44
N SER A 29 17.17 -0.35 -2.45
CA SER A 29 16.87 -1.33 -3.51
C SER A 29 16.47 -2.72 -2.98
N GLU A 30 16.98 -3.11 -1.83
CA GLU A 30 16.63 -4.36 -1.16
C GLU A 30 15.12 -4.56 -0.99
N TYR A 31 14.36 -3.49 -0.72
CA TYR A 31 12.89 -3.59 -0.62
C TYR A 31 12.23 -4.02 -1.92
N VAL A 32 12.71 -3.50 -3.04
CA VAL A 32 12.21 -3.86 -4.38
C VAL A 32 12.59 -5.30 -4.71
N ASN A 33 13.83 -5.69 -4.42
CA ASN A 33 14.33 -7.05 -4.67
C ASN A 33 13.57 -8.09 -3.85
N VAL A 34 13.37 -7.82 -2.55
CA VAL A 34 12.57 -8.68 -1.66
C VAL A 34 11.12 -8.80 -2.17
N LEU A 35 10.51 -7.68 -2.58
CA LEU A 35 9.16 -7.70 -3.14
C LEU A 35 9.11 -8.51 -4.43
N TYR A 36 10.06 -8.31 -5.35
CA TYR A 36 10.15 -9.08 -6.59
C TYR A 36 10.23 -10.59 -6.34
N ASN A 37 11.15 -11.01 -5.48
CA ASN A 37 11.34 -12.43 -5.16
C ASN A 37 10.10 -13.03 -4.50
N ALA A 38 9.45 -12.29 -3.61
CA ALA A 38 8.21 -12.71 -2.98
C ALA A 38 7.04 -12.81 -3.98
N VAL A 39 6.94 -11.87 -4.93
CA VAL A 39 5.96 -11.96 -6.03
C VAL A 39 6.22 -13.19 -6.89
N LYS A 40 7.48 -13.41 -7.28
CA LYS A 40 7.90 -14.57 -8.09
C LYS A 40 7.53 -15.90 -7.43
N ALA A 41 7.64 -15.99 -6.10
CA ALA A 41 7.27 -17.18 -5.34
C ALA A 41 5.74 -17.39 -5.23
N ASN A 42 4.94 -16.32 -5.31
CA ASN A 42 3.50 -16.33 -5.00
C ASN A 42 2.59 -15.99 -6.19
N LEU A 43 3.13 -15.76 -7.38
CA LEU A 43 2.38 -15.53 -8.62
C LEU A 43 2.89 -16.47 -9.71
N LYS A 44 2.09 -17.43 -10.10
CA LYS A 44 2.48 -18.48 -11.05
C LYS A 44 2.19 -18.12 -12.51
N SER A 45 1.18 -17.30 -12.72
CA SER A 45 0.83 -16.82 -14.06
C SER A 45 1.91 -15.91 -14.61
N GLU A 46 1.99 -15.82 -15.92
CA GLU A 46 2.88 -14.92 -16.63
C GLU A 46 2.54 -13.45 -16.30
N TYR A 47 3.55 -12.65 -15.94
CA TYR A 47 3.43 -11.23 -15.59
C TYR A 47 4.71 -10.48 -15.89
N ARG A 48 4.61 -9.15 -15.94
CA ARG A 48 5.76 -8.23 -15.92
C ARG A 48 5.89 -7.64 -14.51
N PHE A 49 7.09 -7.58 -13.97
CA PHE A 49 7.34 -6.87 -12.71
C PHE A 49 8.03 -5.55 -13.02
N ILE A 50 7.37 -4.44 -12.72
CA ILE A 50 7.79 -3.11 -13.10
C ILE A 50 8.06 -2.27 -11.85
N CYS A 51 9.26 -1.71 -11.76
CA CYS A 51 9.62 -0.75 -10.73
C CYS A 51 9.77 0.64 -11.35
N PHE A 52 8.88 1.57 -11.00
CA PHE A 52 9.07 2.98 -11.32
C PHE A 52 10.06 3.59 -10.32
N THR A 53 11.15 4.17 -10.78
CA THR A 53 12.18 4.69 -9.88
C THR A 53 13.02 5.80 -10.52
N ASP A 54 13.52 6.67 -9.65
CA ASP A 54 14.54 7.69 -9.95
C ASP A 54 15.97 7.12 -9.87
N ASN A 55 16.15 5.95 -9.23
CA ASN A 55 17.45 5.31 -9.07
C ASN A 55 17.32 3.78 -9.05
N HIS A 56 17.87 3.15 -10.08
CA HIS A 56 17.85 1.69 -10.28
C HIS A 56 19.07 0.95 -9.71
N ALA A 57 20.02 1.66 -9.11
CA ALA A 57 21.22 1.03 -8.57
C ALA A 57 20.87 -0.05 -7.52
N GLY A 58 21.42 -1.24 -7.71
CA GLY A 58 21.22 -2.40 -6.82
C GLY A 58 19.90 -3.15 -7.01
N LEU A 59 19.11 -2.84 -8.04
CA LEU A 59 17.97 -3.67 -8.42
C LEU A 59 18.42 -4.92 -9.17
N LEU A 60 17.68 -6.02 -9.00
CA LEU A 60 17.91 -7.26 -9.76
C LEU A 60 17.69 -7.02 -11.26
N PRO A 61 18.49 -7.65 -12.14
CA PRO A 61 18.43 -7.44 -13.58
C PRO A 61 17.12 -7.90 -14.24
N GLU A 62 16.36 -8.77 -13.58
CA GLU A 62 15.07 -9.26 -14.05
C GLU A 62 13.93 -8.27 -13.81
N ILE A 63 14.15 -7.25 -12.99
CA ILE A 63 13.16 -6.20 -12.71
C ILE A 63 13.13 -5.23 -13.87
N GLU A 64 11.95 -5.06 -14.46
CA GLU A 64 11.75 -4.01 -15.47
C GLU A 64 11.75 -2.65 -14.80
N VAL A 65 12.75 -1.84 -15.11
CA VAL A 65 12.89 -0.49 -14.56
C VAL A 65 12.29 0.53 -15.50
N ARG A 66 11.47 1.43 -14.96
CA ARG A 66 10.94 2.59 -15.68
C ARG A 66 11.16 3.88 -14.90
N PRO A 67 11.38 5.01 -15.59
CA PRO A 67 11.39 6.29 -14.92
C PRO A 67 10.01 6.62 -14.37
N ILE A 68 9.95 7.33 -13.24
CA ILE A 68 8.71 7.92 -12.77
C ILE A 68 8.31 9.01 -13.76
N VAL A 69 7.08 8.94 -14.29
CA VAL A 69 6.62 9.94 -15.27
C VAL A 69 6.58 11.32 -14.62
N ASP A 70 7.20 12.29 -15.25
CA ASP A 70 7.24 13.66 -14.75
C ASP A 70 5.88 14.34 -14.91
N MET A 71 5.21 14.57 -13.81
CA MET A 71 3.96 15.34 -13.72
C MET A 71 4.19 16.79 -13.26
N GLN A 72 5.44 17.26 -13.28
CA GLN A 72 5.85 18.59 -12.81
C GLN A 72 5.42 18.89 -11.37
N LEU A 73 5.47 17.88 -10.52
CA LEU A 73 5.09 18.00 -9.12
C LEU A 73 6.11 18.86 -8.35
N PRO A 74 5.64 19.79 -7.48
CA PRO A 74 6.53 20.55 -6.62
C PRO A 74 7.23 19.63 -5.59
N GLU A 75 8.38 20.05 -5.09
CA GLU A 75 9.22 19.29 -4.17
C GLU A 75 8.43 18.75 -2.96
N ARG A 76 7.51 19.53 -2.41
CA ARG A 76 6.66 19.13 -1.28
C ARG A 76 5.85 17.86 -1.55
N ALA A 77 5.47 17.59 -2.79
CA ALA A 77 4.71 16.40 -3.16
C ALA A 77 5.57 15.13 -3.14
N TRP A 78 6.87 15.25 -3.33
CA TRP A 78 7.82 14.15 -3.24
C TRP A 78 8.17 13.77 -1.80
N GLN A 79 8.08 14.74 -0.88
CA GLN A 79 8.45 14.55 0.52
C GLN A 79 7.34 13.90 1.36
N SER A 80 6.07 14.12 1.01
CA SER A 80 4.94 13.61 1.78
C SER A 80 3.72 13.33 0.91
N GLY A 81 2.85 12.42 1.37
CA GLY A 81 1.55 12.16 0.75
C GLY A 81 1.58 11.20 -0.44
N ALA A 82 2.75 10.67 -0.81
CA ALA A 82 2.96 9.69 -1.89
C ALA A 82 2.39 10.09 -3.27
N TRP A 83 2.33 11.40 -3.56
CA TRP A 83 1.76 11.97 -4.79
C TRP A 83 2.39 11.45 -6.09
N PRO A 84 3.72 11.16 -6.17
CA PRO A 84 4.31 10.57 -7.35
C PRO A 84 3.65 9.28 -7.81
N LYS A 85 3.01 8.54 -6.91
CA LYS A 85 2.28 7.30 -7.21
C LYS A 85 1.18 7.49 -8.26
N ILE A 86 0.60 8.69 -8.35
CA ILE A 86 -0.44 9.01 -9.35
C ILE A 86 0.10 8.92 -10.79
N SER A 87 1.42 9.02 -10.99
CA SER A 87 2.03 8.91 -12.31
C SER A 87 1.76 7.57 -13.00
N VAL A 88 1.43 6.50 -12.27
CA VAL A 88 1.05 5.22 -12.88
C VAL A 88 -0.25 5.27 -13.68
N PHE A 89 -1.04 6.33 -13.52
CA PHE A 89 -2.27 6.55 -14.29
C PHE A 89 -2.04 7.39 -15.56
N THR A 90 -0.83 7.85 -15.83
CA THR A 90 -0.53 8.55 -17.08
C THR A 90 -0.49 7.57 -18.24
N ARG A 91 -0.72 8.06 -19.46
CA ARG A 91 -0.65 7.22 -20.67
C ARG A 91 0.76 6.72 -20.96
N GLU A 92 1.74 7.51 -20.57
CA GLU A 92 3.16 7.27 -20.79
C GLU A 92 3.75 6.21 -19.85
N ALA A 93 3.05 5.90 -18.73
CA ALA A 93 3.52 4.92 -17.76
C ALA A 93 3.66 3.52 -18.34
N PHE A 94 2.80 3.16 -19.30
CA PHE A 94 2.78 1.81 -19.88
C PHE A 94 2.69 1.86 -21.41
N ASP A 95 3.41 0.94 -22.05
CA ASP A 95 3.43 0.73 -23.50
C ASP A 95 2.62 -0.50 -23.94
N PHE A 96 1.76 -1.00 -23.05
CA PHE A 96 0.92 -2.17 -23.28
C PHE A 96 -0.43 -2.03 -22.59
N GLU A 97 -1.39 -2.85 -23.02
CA GLU A 97 -2.69 -2.96 -22.40
C GLU A 97 -2.73 -4.15 -21.43
N GLY A 98 -3.52 -4.03 -20.37
CA GLY A 98 -3.71 -5.10 -19.42
C GLY A 98 -4.10 -4.59 -18.03
N ARG A 99 -3.86 -5.44 -17.03
CA ARG A 99 -4.19 -5.15 -15.65
C ARG A 99 -2.94 -5.01 -14.80
N ALA A 100 -2.83 -3.92 -14.09
CA ALA A 100 -1.75 -3.66 -13.14
C ALA A 100 -2.22 -3.92 -11.71
N LEU A 101 -1.37 -4.57 -10.92
CA LEU A 101 -1.46 -4.68 -9.47
C LEU A 101 -0.32 -3.87 -8.86
N PHE A 102 -0.66 -2.72 -8.27
CA PHE A 102 0.31 -1.90 -7.55
C PHE A 102 0.47 -2.42 -6.12
N ILE A 103 1.72 -2.54 -5.67
CA ILE A 103 2.06 -2.98 -4.31
C ILE A 103 3.10 -2.04 -3.72
N ASP A 104 2.80 -1.42 -2.58
CA ASP A 104 3.76 -0.59 -1.83
C ASP A 104 4.92 -1.44 -1.30
N LEU A 105 6.10 -0.85 -1.23
CA LEU A 105 7.33 -1.51 -0.81
C LEU A 105 7.31 -1.95 0.66
N ASP A 106 6.53 -1.31 1.51
CA ASP A 106 6.34 -1.69 2.91
C ASP A 106 5.27 -2.78 3.10
N THR A 107 5.30 -3.78 2.25
CA THR A 107 4.33 -4.87 2.19
C THR A 107 5.03 -6.21 2.31
N ILE A 108 4.40 -7.18 2.96
CA ILE A 108 4.85 -8.57 3.04
C ILE A 108 3.84 -9.47 2.33
N ILE A 109 4.30 -10.26 1.37
CA ILE A 109 3.50 -11.24 0.64
C ILE A 109 3.60 -12.58 1.37
N THR A 110 2.46 -13.16 1.72
CA THR A 110 2.37 -14.38 2.51
C THR A 110 1.62 -15.50 1.82
N GLY A 111 1.00 -15.23 0.66
CA GLY A 111 0.19 -16.22 -0.06
C GLY A 111 -0.09 -15.82 -1.50
N ASP A 112 -0.96 -16.58 -2.14
CA ASP A 112 -1.30 -16.51 -3.55
C ASP A 112 -1.75 -15.12 -4.02
N LEU A 113 -1.14 -14.63 -5.10
CA LEU A 113 -1.47 -13.35 -5.72
C LEU A 113 -2.39 -13.47 -6.94
N GLU A 114 -2.71 -14.68 -7.42
CA GLU A 114 -3.57 -14.88 -8.58
C GLU A 114 -4.95 -14.23 -8.39
N GLN A 115 -5.47 -14.28 -7.18
CA GLN A 115 -6.78 -13.71 -6.85
C GLN A 115 -6.86 -12.19 -7.07
N PHE A 116 -5.75 -11.46 -7.04
CA PHE A 116 -5.70 -10.01 -7.27
C PHE A 116 -5.85 -9.63 -8.75
N PHE A 117 -5.66 -10.59 -9.64
CA PHE A 117 -5.87 -10.45 -11.08
C PHE A 117 -7.21 -11.03 -11.56
N ASN A 118 -7.82 -11.92 -10.78
CA ASN A 118 -9.09 -12.58 -11.12
C ASN A 118 -10.28 -11.70 -10.71
N THR A 119 -10.46 -10.59 -11.41
CA THR A 119 -11.58 -9.68 -11.19
C THR A 119 -12.52 -9.73 -12.38
N SER A 120 -13.80 -9.93 -12.12
CA SER A 120 -14.81 -10.16 -13.16
C SER A 120 -15.13 -8.93 -13.95
N ASN A 121 -14.75 -7.78 -13.86
CA ASN A 121 -15.22 -6.61 -14.64
C ASN A 121 -14.20 -5.47 -14.81
N GLY A 122 -12.89 -5.72 -14.67
CA GLY A 122 -11.89 -4.65 -14.85
C GLY A 122 -11.96 -3.52 -13.80
N SER A 123 -12.76 -3.68 -12.74
CA SER A 123 -12.99 -2.64 -11.75
C SER A 123 -11.69 -2.23 -11.03
N PHE A 124 -11.58 -0.95 -10.69
CA PHE A 124 -10.54 -0.47 -9.77
C PHE A 124 -10.75 -1.11 -8.41
N ARG A 125 -9.75 -1.80 -7.89
CA ARG A 125 -9.77 -2.41 -6.56
C ARG A 125 -8.68 -1.87 -5.69
N ALA A 126 -9.00 -1.66 -4.41
CA ALA A 126 -8.05 -1.13 -3.43
C ALA A 126 -8.30 -1.69 -2.04
N ILE A 127 -7.45 -1.34 -1.08
CA ILE A 127 -7.66 -1.72 0.31
C ILE A 127 -8.89 -0.99 0.85
N GLY A 128 -9.84 -1.75 1.37
CA GLY A 128 -11.08 -1.22 1.93
C GLY A 128 -11.04 -1.01 3.45
N PRO A 129 -12.11 -0.43 4.03
CA PRO A 129 -12.18 -0.10 5.45
C PRO A 129 -11.97 -1.29 6.38
N ASN A 130 -12.39 -2.49 5.99
CA ASN A 130 -12.28 -3.70 6.82
C ASN A 130 -10.81 -4.09 7.07
N SER A 131 -9.92 -3.75 6.15
CA SER A 131 -8.47 -4.01 6.31
C SER A 131 -7.77 -3.02 7.25
N TRP A 132 -8.42 -1.90 7.61
CA TRP A 132 -7.88 -0.88 8.53
C TRP A 132 -8.55 -0.90 9.90
N THR A 133 -9.78 -1.40 10.00
CA THR A 133 -10.53 -1.35 11.24
C THR A 133 -10.33 -2.62 12.04
N LYS A 134 -10.00 -2.48 13.32
CA LYS A 134 -10.12 -3.60 14.24
C LYS A 134 -11.54 -4.13 14.16
N SER A 135 -11.69 -5.44 13.94
CA SER A 135 -12.95 -6.12 14.18
C SER A 135 -13.59 -5.56 15.47
N LYS A 136 -14.83 -5.12 15.38
CA LYS A 136 -15.57 -4.50 16.52
C LYS A 136 -15.84 -5.51 17.64
N LYS A 137 -14.79 -6.12 18.18
CA LYS A 137 -14.92 -6.79 19.48
C LYS A 137 -15.19 -5.69 20.50
N ARG A 138 -16.37 -5.71 21.13
CA ARG A 138 -16.73 -4.81 22.23
C ARG A 138 -15.58 -4.77 23.22
N LYS A 139 -14.99 -3.59 23.37
CA LYS A 139 -13.91 -3.39 24.34
C LYS A 139 -14.49 -3.59 25.73
N PRO A 140 -13.82 -4.32 26.64
CA PRO A 140 -14.30 -4.48 27.99
C PRO A 140 -14.43 -3.12 28.68
N ALA A 141 -15.40 -2.98 29.59
CA ALA A 141 -15.73 -1.71 30.30
C ALA A 141 -14.49 -1.04 30.94
N ILE A 142 -13.53 -1.83 31.40
CA ILE A 142 -12.27 -1.38 32.00
C ILE A 142 -11.41 -0.55 31.01
N TYR A 143 -11.54 -0.75 29.71
CA TYR A 143 -10.88 0.05 28.69
C TYR A 143 -11.39 1.50 28.67
N TYR A 144 -12.68 1.69 28.90
CA TYR A 144 -13.28 3.03 28.92
C TYR A 144 -12.98 3.77 30.23
N LEU A 145 -12.82 3.04 31.34
CA LEU A 145 -12.35 3.58 32.62
C LEU A 145 -10.90 4.07 32.51
N GLY A 146 -9.99 3.28 31.94
CA GLY A 146 -8.61 3.69 31.68
C GLY A 146 -8.49 4.92 30.78
N LYS A 147 -9.33 5.01 29.74
CA LYS A 147 -9.36 6.17 28.84
C LYS A 147 -9.84 7.45 29.56
N ARG A 148 -10.80 7.35 30.47
CA ARG A 148 -11.27 8.45 31.31
C ARG A 148 -10.18 8.96 32.27
N LEU A 149 -9.45 8.04 32.90
CA LEU A 149 -8.32 8.41 33.78
C LEU A 149 -7.20 9.10 33.01
N ILE A 150 -6.81 8.57 31.84
CA ILE A 150 -5.76 9.16 31.00
C ILE A 150 -6.20 10.53 30.43
N ALA A 151 -7.48 10.68 30.07
CA ALA A 151 -8.02 11.97 29.63
C ALA A 151 -8.03 13.01 30.75
N SER A 152 -8.34 12.60 31.98
CA SER A 152 -8.28 13.46 33.19
C SER A 152 -6.83 13.92 33.49
N LEU A 153 -5.85 13.03 33.31
CA LEU A 153 -4.42 13.37 33.48
C LEU A 153 -3.88 14.25 32.35
N LYS A 154 -4.36 14.08 31.12
CA LYS A 154 -3.97 14.92 29.98
C LYS A 154 -4.56 16.34 30.03
N ASN A 155 -5.72 16.53 30.61
CA ASN A 155 -6.28 17.88 30.81
C ASN A 155 -5.48 18.76 31.79
N LYS A 156 -4.64 18.18 32.62
CA LYS A 156 -3.69 18.92 33.49
C LYS A 156 -2.38 19.32 32.80
N ARG A 157 -2.12 18.87 31.55
CA ARG A 157 -0.90 19.16 30.79
C ARG A 157 -1.15 19.82 29.42
N LYS A 158 -2.26 20.52 29.25
CA LYS A 158 -2.49 21.34 28.06
C LYS A 158 -1.83 22.70 28.24
N ASN A 159 -0.58 22.79 27.84
CA ASN A 159 0.05 23.96 27.23
C ASN A 159 1.35 23.49 26.60
N THR A 160 1.29 23.03 25.38
CA THR A 160 2.26 23.08 24.28
C THR A 160 1.89 22.10 23.18
N ALA A 161 1.51 22.69 22.09
CA ALA A 161 1.69 22.34 20.68
C ALA A 161 1.62 20.83 20.30
N THR A 162 0.68 20.49 19.63
CA THR A 162 0.37 20.08 18.27
C THR A 162 -0.98 19.39 18.28
N ASP A 163 -2.04 20.17 18.32
CA ASP A 163 -3.31 19.74 17.76
C ASP A 163 -3.02 19.52 16.27
N VAL A 164 -3.04 18.26 15.86
CA VAL A 164 -3.29 17.92 14.46
C VAL A 164 -4.62 18.62 14.14
N ALA A 165 -4.50 19.69 13.37
CA ALA A 165 -5.60 20.51 12.96
C ALA A 165 -6.73 19.60 12.48
N THR A 166 -7.90 19.76 13.06
CA THR A 166 -9.16 19.38 12.43
C THR A 166 -9.29 20.31 11.23
N GLU A 167 -8.64 19.94 10.13
CA GLU A 167 -8.69 20.69 8.89
C GLU A 167 -10.15 20.90 8.49
N LYS A 168 -10.51 22.15 8.28
CA LYS A 168 -11.73 22.53 7.58
C LYS A 168 -11.62 21.99 6.16
N ARG A 169 -12.13 20.79 5.95
CA ARG A 169 -12.19 20.16 4.61
C ARG A 169 -13.13 20.96 3.74
N SER A 170 -12.73 21.16 2.50
CA SER A 170 -13.61 21.75 1.50
C SER A 170 -14.91 20.94 1.38
N PRO A 171 -16.07 21.58 1.23
CA PRO A 171 -17.33 20.89 1.03
C PRO A 171 -17.26 19.94 -0.18
N GLY A 172 -17.73 18.71 -0.04
CA GLY A 172 -17.76 17.73 -1.12
C GLY A 172 -16.66 16.66 -1.07
N ILE A 173 -15.63 16.81 -0.23
CA ILE A 173 -14.59 15.78 -0.09
C ILE A 173 -15.13 14.60 0.74
N LYS A 174 -15.22 13.43 0.11
CA LYS A 174 -15.64 12.18 0.76
C LYS A 174 -14.70 11.82 1.92
N ARG A 175 -15.22 11.11 2.93
CA ARG A 175 -14.35 10.49 3.95
C ARG A 175 -13.48 9.46 3.26
N ASN A 176 -12.18 9.50 3.56
CA ASN A 176 -11.25 8.50 3.06
C ASN A 176 -11.55 7.13 3.66
N THR A 177 -11.87 6.19 2.80
CA THR A 177 -12.09 4.79 3.13
C THR A 177 -11.16 3.86 2.35
N MET A 178 -10.57 4.38 1.27
CA MET A 178 -9.63 3.67 0.40
C MET A 178 -8.21 3.71 0.94
N GLY A 179 -7.47 2.62 0.73
CA GLY A 179 -6.02 2.57 0.90
C GLY A 179 -5.33 2.16 -0.40
N THR A 180 -4.33 2.93 -0.80
CA THR A 180 -3.59 2.72 -2.04
C THR A 180 -2.25 2.00 -1.86
N GLY A 181 -2.06 1.34 -0.74
CA GLY A 181 -0.89 0.46 -0.54
C GLY A 181 -0.91 -0.78 -1.44
N ILE A 182 -2.11 -1.29 -1.76
CA ILE A 182 -2.33 -2.37 -2.71
C ILE A 182 -3.60 -2.05 -3.51
N PHE A 183 -3.46 -1.78 -4.81
CA PHE A 183 -4.59 -1.54 -5.69
C PHE A 183 -4.36 -2.13 -7.08
N ALA A 184 -5.44 -2.45 -7.77
CA ALA A 184 -5.38 -2.93 -9.14
C ALA A 184 -6.31 -2.14 -10.05
N PHE A 185 -5.87 -1.94 -11.30
CA PHE A 185 -6.57 -1.15 -12.30
C PHE A 185 -6.28 -1.66 -13.71
N GLU A 186 -7.17 -1.37 -14.65
CA GLU A 186 -6.89 -1.56 -16.07
C GLU A 186 -6.03 -0.43 -16.58
N ILE A 187 -4.92 -0.77 -17.22
CA ILE A 187 -3.96 0.19 -17.76
C ILE A 187 -4.64 1.06 -18.81
N GLY A 188 -4.51 2.38 -18.66
CA GLY A 188 -5.11 3.37 -19.57
C GLY A 188 -6.53 3.81 -19.22
N GLU A 189 -7.24 3.15 -18.30
CA GLU A 189 -8.65 3.51 -17.99
C GLU A 189 -8.81 4.72 -17.06
N HIS A 190 -7.79 5.05 -16.25
CA HIS A 190 -7.89 6.08 -15.22
C HIS A 190 -6.95 7.28 -15.44
N CYS A 191 -6.65 7.58 -16.70
CA CYS A 191 -5.75 8.71 -17.04
C CYS A 191 -6.28 10.07 -16.56
N ASP A 192 -7.59 10.20 -16.41
CA ASP A 192 -8.22 11.42 -15.90
C ASP A 192 -7.78 11.77 -14.47
N ILE A 193 -7.39 10.78 -13.65
CA ILE A 193 -6.84 11.03 -12.29
C ILE A 193 -5.53 11.84 -12.39
N ALA A 194 -4.60 11.41 -13.24
CA ALA A 194 -3.34 12.14 -13.44
C ALA A 194 -3.57 13.51 -14.11
N LEU A 195 -4.44 13.58 -15.12
CA LEU A 195 -4.77 14.82 -15.80
C LEU A 195 -5.37 15.85 -14.85
N ARG A 196 -6.27 15.46 -13.95
CA ARG A 196 -6.87 16.36 -12.96
C ARG A 196 -5.87 16.83 -11.92
N LEU A 197 -4.92 15.96 -11.51
CA LEU A 197 -3.83 16.40 -10.64
C LEU A 197 -2.97 17.45 -11.32
N MET A 198 -2.55 17.19 -12.56
CA MET A 198 -1.72 18.12 -13.34
C MET A 198 -2.42 19.44 -13.66
N ALA A 199 -3.76 19.41 -13.80
CA ALA A 199 -4.53 20.63 -14.08
C ALA A 199 -4.53 21.64 -12.91
N ASP A 200 -4.47 21.14 -11.65
CA ASP A 200 -4.39 22.02 -10.47
C ASP A 200 -3.74 21.27 -9.29
N VAL A 201 -2.41 21.22 -9.35
CA VAL A 201 -1.57 20.55 -8.33
C VAL A 201 -1.73 21.23 -6.97
N ASP A 202 -1.80 22.57 -6.95
CA ASP A 202 -1.90 23.31 -5.70
C ASP A 202 -3.24 23.07 -5.01
N PHE A 203 -4.33 23.02 -5.74
CA PHE A 203 -5.62 22.63 -5.18
C PHE A 203 -5.55 21.23 -4.57
N ALA A 204 -4.98 20.26 -5.29
CA ALA A 204 -4.88 18.89 -4.80
C ALA A 204 -4.07 18.81 -3.51
N LEU A 205 -2.86 19.38 -3.48
CA LEU A 205 -1.98 19.37 -2.31
C LEU A 205 -2.52 20.14 -1.10
N ASN A 206 -3.35 21.15 -1.31
CA ASN A 206 -3.93 21.93 -0.23
C ASN A 206 -5.20 21.32 0.34
N ASN A 207 -5.92 20.51 -0.43
CA ASN A 207 -7.21 19.93 -0.02
C ASN A 207 -7.14 18.47 0.38
N TYR A 208 -6.09 17.74 -0.01
CA TYR A 208 -5.91 16.33 0.30
C TYR A 208 -4.56 16.10 1.00
N ILE A 209 -4.59 15.35 2.11
CA ILE A 209 -3.37 15.05 2.88
C ILE A 209 -2.51 14.00 2.14
N PHE A 210 -3.16 13.04 1.49
CA PHE A 210 -2.51 11.91 0.81
C PHE A 210 -3.12 11.71 -0.58
N GLU A 211 -2.34 11.14 -1.48
CA GLU A 211 -2.78 10.79 -2.83
C GLU A 211 -4.01 9.89 -2.84
N GLN A 212 -4.13 8.98 -1.87
CA GLN A 212 -5.26 8.06 -1.77
C GLN A 212 -6.61 8.79 -1.58
N HIS A 213 -6.60 9.90 -0.86
CA HIS A 213 -7.81 10.73 -0.70
C HIS A 213 -8.20 11.39 -2.02
N PHE A 214 -7.20 11.85 -2.77
CA PHE A 214 -7.41 12.44 -4.08
C PHE A 214 -7.94 11.39 -5.05
N ILE A 215 -7.26 10.23 -5.18
CA ILE A 215 -7.67 9.13 -6.06
C ILE A 215 -9.11 8.70 -5.76
N GLU A 216 -9.46 8.45 -4.49
CA GLU A 216 -10.82 8.05 -4.10
C GLU A 216 -11.89 9.05 -4.52
N ASN A 217 -11.57 10.34 -4.49
CA ASN A 217 -12.49 11.39 -4.90
C ASN A 217 -12.62 11.55 -6.42
N GLN A 218 -11.63 11.12 -7.19
CA GLN A 218 -11.70 11.14 -8.66
C GLN A 218 -12.43 9.93 -9.22
N LEU A 219 -12.40 8.80 -8.52
CA LEU A 219 -13.05 7.57 -8.97
C LEU A 219 -14.57 7.65 -8.80
N GLN A 220 -15.30 7.32 -9.87
CA GLN A 220 -16.76 7.17 -9.82
C GLN A 220 -17.14 5.93 -9.02
N HIS A 221 -16.41 4.84 -9.22
CA HIS A 221 -16.62 3.56 -8.56
C HIS A 221 -15.29 2.85 -8.30
N TRP A 222 -15.18 2.19 -7.16
CA TRP A 222 -14.10 1.27 -6.83
C TRP A 222 -14.62 0.19 -5.88
N GLU A 223 -13.95 -0.95 -5.85
CA GLU A 223 -14.30 -2.08 -5.02
C GLU A 223 -13.21 -2.37 -3.98
N PRO A 224 -13.56 -2.68 -2.74
CA PRO A 224 -12.58 -3.17 -1.78
C PRO A 224 -12.12 -4.59 -2.17
N TRP A 225 -10.88 -4.91 -1.83
CA TRP A 225 -10.43 -6.30 -1.86
C TRP A 225 -11.34 -7.16 -0.97
N PRO A 226 -11.58 -8.42 -1.35
CA PRO A 226 -12.34 -9.34 -0.51
C PRO A 226 -11.78 -9.43 0.90
N ASP A 227 -12.66 -9.61 1.87
CA ASP A 227 -12.26 -9.83 3.26
C ASP A 227 -11.27 -11.01 3.34
N LYS A 228 -10.31 -10.92 4.26
CA LYS A 228 -9.28 -11.93 4.50
C LYS A 228 -8.23 -12.12 3.39
N THR A 229 -8.18 -11.26 2.37
CA THR A 229 -7.05 -11.29 1.41
C THR A 229 -5.87 -10.45 1.89
N ILE A 230 -6.17 -9.32 2.54
CA ILE A 230 -5.19 -8.36 3.05
C ILE A 230 -5.45 -8.10 4.53
N CYS A 231 -4.40 -8.15 5.35
CA CYS A 231 -4.49 -7.71 6.72
C CYS A 231 -3.47 -6.61 7.05
N SER A 232 -3.78 -5.83 8.08
CA SER A 232 -2.86 -4.83 8.60
C SER A 232 -2.07 -5.37 9.78
N LEU A 233 -0.76 -5.18 9.78
CA LEU A 233 0.06 -5.50 10.95
C LEU A 233 -0.47 -4.80 12.21
N LYS A 234 -0.73 -3.50 12.11
CA LYS A 234 -1.14 -2.67 13.26
C LYS A 234 -2.50 -3.04 13.81
N TYR A 235 -3.44 -3.35 12.93
CA TYR A 235 -4.84 -3.52 13.35
C TYR A 235 -5.22 -4.97 13.61
N HIS A 236 -4.58 -5.93 12.95
CA HIS A 236 -4.97 -7.34 13.01
C HIS A 236 -3.95 -8.23 13.71
N LEU A 237 -2.63 -7.98 13.53
CA LEU A 237 -1.59 -8.89 14.00
C LEU A 237 -0.96 -8.46 15.33
N ARG A 238 -1.16 -7.22 15.77
CA ARG A 238 -0.70 -6.79 17.10
C ARG A 238 -1.49 -7.51 18.20
N ARG A 239 -0.74 -7.97 19.17
CA ARG A 239 -1.34 -8.55 20.37
C ARG A 239 -1.92 -7.47 21.28
N PRO A 240 -2.81 -7.81 22.22
CA PRO A 240 -3.16 -6.94 23.33
C PRO A 240 -1.90 -6.43 24.05
N ILE A 241 -1.97 -5.21 24.59
CA ILE A 241 -0.81 -4.51 25.14
C ILE A 241 -0.05 -5.33 26.18
N TRP A 242 -0.77 -6.02 27.07
CA TRP A 242 -0.18 -6.85 28.13
C TRP A 242 0.55 -8.09 27.59
N GLN A 243 0.13 -8.67 26.43
CA GLN A 243 0.84 -9.76 25.78
C GLN A 243 2.06 -9.27 24.99
N SER A 244 2.03 -8.02 24.53
CA SER A 244 3.09 -7.46 23.72
C SER A 244 4.40 -7.27 24.48
N PHE A 245 4.39 -7.29 25.81
CA PHE A 245 5.60 -7.30 26.63
C PHE A 245 6.41 -8.61 26.53
N TRP A 246 5.73 -9.72 26.17
CA TRP A 246 6.34 -11.05 26.17
C TRP A 246 6.29 -11.76 24.83
N ARG A 247 5.44 -11.30 23.91
CA ARG A 247 5.17 -11.95 22.64
C ARG A 247 5.14 -10.97 21.50
N HIS A 248 5.81 -11.31 20.40
CA HIS A 248 5.78 -10.56 19.16
C HIS A 248 4.39 -10.58 18.48
N PRO A 249 4.16 -9.71 17.48
CA PRO A 249 2.97 -9.77 16.64
C PRO A 249 2.68 -11.18 16.12
N MET A 250 1.42 -11.49 15.95
CA MET A 250 0.99 -12.79 15.42
C MET A 250 1.48 -12.95 13.97
N ARG A 251 1.66 -14.20 13.56
CA ARG A 251 1.75 -14.51 12.14
C ARG A 251 0.39 -14.25 11.49
N PRO A 252 0.36 -13.82 10.21
CA PRO A 252 -0.90 -13.76 9.48
C PRO A 252 -1.51 -15.17 9.38
N PRO A 253 -2.84 -15.29 9.38
CA PRO A 253 -3.54 -16.52 9.01
C PRO A 253 -3.16 -16.98 7.60
N GLU A 254 -3.32 -18.27 7.31
CA GLU A 254 -2.95 -18.86 6.02
C GLU A 254 -3.79 -18.34 4.84
N ASP A 255 -5.00 -17.88 5.10
CA ASP A 255 -5.89 -17.28 4.10
C ASP A 255 -5.54 -15.81 3.76
N ILE A 256 -4.55 -15.22 4.44
CA ILE A 256 -4.05 -13.88 4.15
C ILE A 256 -2.90 -13.96 3.14
N SER A 257 -3.06 -13.30 2.01
CA SER A 257 -2.01 -13.22 0.99
C SER A 257 -1.06 -12.05 1.17
N ILE A 258 -1.52 -10.96 1.80
CA ILE A 258 -0.72 -9.73 1.94
C ILE A 258 -0.87 -9.14 3.34
N VAL A 259 0.27 -8.78 3.96
CA VAL A 259 0.32 -7.99 5.19
C VAL A 259 0.76 -6.57 4.84
N ALA A 260 -0.14 -5.62 5.01
CA ALA A 260 0.13 -4.20 4.78
C ALA A 260 0.67 -3.53 6.05
N PHE A 261 1.69 -2.72 5.88
CA PHE A 261 2.22 -1.85 6.92
C PHE A 261 1.75 -0.41 6.66
N HIS A 262 1.49 0.33 7.70
CA HIS A 262 0.98 1.70 7.58
C HIS A 262 1.97 2.63 8.27
N GLY A 263 3.02 3.03 7.54
CA GLY A 263 4.14 3.79 8.07
C GLY A 263 4.96 2.97 9.08
N ASP A 264 5.48 3.62 10.11
CA ASP A 264 6.32 2.95 11.12
C ASP A 264 5.50 1.97 11.98
N PRO A 265 6.09 0.82 12.35
CA PRO A 265 7.35 0.29 11.85
C PRO A 265 7.21 -0.28 10.45
N ARG A 266 8.28 -0.24 9.66
CA ARG A 266 8.40 -0.91 8.36
C ARG A 266 8.87 -2.35 8.53
N PRO A 267 8.77 -3.21 7.50
CA PRO A 267 9.26 -4.58 7.59
C PRO A 267 10.71 -4.68 8.08
N ILE A 268 11.62 -3.85 7.54
CA ILE A 268 13.04 -3.89 7.91
C ILE A 268 13.28 -3.52 9.38
N ASP A 269 12.48 -2.66 9.96
CA ASP A 269 12.58 -2.27 11.36
C ASP A 269 12.34 -3.45 12.30
N MET A 270 11.64 -4.48 11.82
CA MET A 270 11.37 -5.72 12.55
C MET A 270 12.42 -6.80 12.32
N VAL A 271 13.30 -6.61 11.35
CA VAL A 271 14.41 -7.52 11.06
C VAL A 271 15.63 -7.13 11.91
N GLN A 272 15.86 -5.85 12.09
CA GLN A 272 16.98 -5.30 12.85
C GLN A 272 16.77 -5.40 14.37
N LYS A 273 17.89 -5.41 15.12
CA LYS A 273 17.91 -5.72 16.55
C LYS A 273 17.30 -4.64 17.44
N MET A 274 17.25 -3.40 16.97
CA MET A 274 16.73 -2.27 17.74
C MET A 274 16.00 -1.32 16.80
N HIS A 275 14.71 -1.25 16.98
CA HIS A 275 13.94 -0.14 16.47
C HIS A 275 13.81 0.90 17.58
N ASN A 276 14.40 2.06 17.38
CA ASN A 276 14.46 3.15 18.40
C ASN A 276 13.12 3.89 18.59
N SER A 277 12.04 3.43 18.01
CA SER A 277 10.76 4.11 18.11
C SER A 277 9.99 3.70 19.36
N LEU A 278 10.00 4.54 20.36
CA LEU A 278 9.10 4.46 21.53
C LEU A 278 7.62 4.53 21.14
N ARG A 279 7.29 4.93 19.90
CA ARG A 279 5.91 4.98 19.37
C ARG A 279 5.25 3.60 19.35
N GLU A 280 6.02 2.54 19.10
CA GLU A 280 5.52 1.17 18.95
C GLU A 280 5.66 0.33 20.22
N PHE A 281 6.13 0.92 21.29
CA PHE A 281 6.20 0.27 22.60
C PHE A 281 4.81 -0.04 23.14
N PRO A 282 4.57 -1.24 23.71
CA PRO A 282 5.46 -2.40 23.83
C PRO A 282 5.33 -3.39 22.67
N HIS A 283 4.58 -3.08 21.60
CA HIS A 283 4.22 -4.04 20.55
C HIS A 283 5.44 -4.59 19.80
N MET A 284 6.50 -3.82 19.74
CA MET A 284 7.73 -4.15 18.99
C MET A 284 8.98 -3.94 19.81
N TRP A 285 8.88 -4.03 21.12
CA TRP A 285 9.91 -3.61 22.06
C TRP A 285 11.31 -4.13 21.75
N PHE A 286 11.47 -5.40 21.46
CA PHE A 286 12.81 -5.96 21.22
C PHE A 286 13.15 -6.10 19.72
N GLY A 287 12.44 -5.47 18.85
CA GLY A 287 12.75 -5.30 17.43
C GLY A 287 12.51 -6.54 16.59
N LYS A 288 13.17 -7.65 16.86
CA LYS A 288 13.12 -8.82 15.96
C LYS A 288 11.81 -9.59 16.02
N VAL A 289 11.01 -9.47 14.98
CA VAL A 289 9.83 -10.32 14.76
C VAL A 289 10.25 -11.51 13.91
N LYS A 290 10.32 -12.70 14.50
CA LYS A 290 10.88 -13.90 13.86
C LYS A 290 10.33 -14.15 12.45
N TRP A 291 9.01 -14.15 12.27
CA TRP A 291 8.42 -14.46 10.98
C TRP A 291 8.69 -13.38 9.90
N VAL A 292 8.84 -12.10 10.28
CA VAL A 292 9.23 -11.02 9.35
C VAL A 292 10.71 -11.18 8.96
N ARG A 293 11.56 -11.51 9.93
CA ARG A 293 12.97 -11.78 9.67
C ARG A 293 13.16 -12.99 8.76
N ASP A 294 12.43 -14.08 9.03
CA ASP A 294 12.50 -15.30 8.23
C ASP A 294 12.06 -15.01 6.78
N TYR A 295 10.96 -14.24 6.60
CA TYR A 295 10.51 -13.76 5.30
C TYR A 295 11.59 -12.93 4.59
N TRP A 296 12.13 -11.93 5.29
CA TRP A 296 13.13 -11.03 4.70
C TRP A 296 14.37 -11.82 4.24
N LYS A 297 14.88 -12.69 5.10
CA LYS A 297 16.02 -13.56 4.77
C LYS A 297 15.72 -14.46 3.56
N THR A 298 14.52 -15.04 3.49
CA THR A 298 14.13 -15.93 2.38
C THR A 298 14.18 -15.22 1.04
N PHE A 299 13.79 -13.94 1.01
CA PHE A 299 13.63 -13.19 -0.24
C PHE A 299 14.73 -12.15 -0.50
N SER A 300 15.65 -11.90 0.44
CA SER A 300 16.85 -11.07 0.17
C SER A 300 18.02 -11.88 -0.39
N ASP A 301 18.09 -13.16 -0.10
CA ASP A 301 19.22 -14.03 -0.47
C ASP A 301 18.98 -14.79 -1.80
N GLN A 302 17.92 -14.50 -2.51
CA GLN A 302 17.59 -15.06 -3.83
C GLN A 302 17.95 -14.03 -4.91
#